data_1fe6d68ad0a477e4221427c496bc3bc3
#
_entry.id   1fe6d68ad0a477e4221427c496bc3bc3
#
_cell.length_a   1.000
_cell.length_b   1.000
_cell.length_c   1.000
_cell.angle_alpha   90.00
_cell.angle_beta   90.00
_cell.angle_gamma   90.00
#
_symmetry.space_group_name_H-M   'P 1'
#
loop_
_entity.id
_entity.type
_entity.pdbx_description
1 polymer ?
#
loop_
_entity_poly.entity_id
_entity_poly.type
_entity_poly.pdbx_seq_one_letter_code
_entity_poly.pdbx_strand_id
1 'polypeptide(L)'
;MNYMDDASTFERSFLQKARQQHIPITGALELLPLCNMNCDMCYVRLSRSEMECQGQLRTVDEWILLAQQMQKAGTLFLLLTGGEPLLFPDFKTLYLELRNMGMILTINTNGTLLDESWADFFAEYRPRRINITLYGADAASYNRLCHYPQGFDQTVRAIRLLRERNDDVKISCSVTKKNAHDFPKIFVLGEKLGVPVHADHYMMPAVRERSFPFDAQVRLNPEDAAALALQTLKLQLASDIFRQYVHESIHRVNNPSFPRGNGHISCLAGNCSFFINWHGFLFPCVMLSEISAPVFDLGFISAWEKVSAAAQKISLSSQCCQCRLQPICRTCVAAAFLETSSYRGMPGYLCRYSEHYYHLLLAEEASFSSIAL
;
A
#
# COMPACT_ATOMS: atom_id res chain seq x y z
N MET A 1 -0.57 -2.22 -1.11
CA MET A 1 -0.27 -3.22 -0.08
C MET A 1 -0.72 -4.57 -0.61
N ASN A 2 0.18 -5.53 -0.76
CA ASN A 2 -0.20 -6.84 -1.26
C ASN A 2 -0.49 -7.73 -0.04
N TYR A 3 -1.75 -7.79 0.37
CA TYR A 3 -2.20 -8.65 1.48
C TYR A 3 -1.83 -10.13 1.30
N MET A 4 -1.51 -10.53 0.05
CA MET A 4 -1.18 -11.91 -0.28
C MET A 4 0.24 -12.31 0.14
N ASP A 5 1.17 -11.36 0.30
CA ASP A 5 2.56 -11.70 0.59
C ASP A 5 2.76 -12.19 2.02
N ASP A 6 1.94 -11.66 2.96
CA ASP A 6 1.99 -12.02 4.39
C ASP A 6 0.87 -13.00 4.81
N ALA A 7 0.03 -13.44 3.86
CA ALA A 7 -1.12 -14.27 4.17
C ALA A 7 -0.74 -15.75 4.30
N SER A 8 -1.31 -16.44 5.30
CA SER A 8 -1.20 -17.90 5.43
C SER A 8 -1.86 -18.61 4.24
N THR A 9 -1.56 -19.89 4.04
CA THR A 9 -2.18 -20.70 2.98
C THR A 9 -3.71 -20.72 3.10
N PHE A 10 -4.24 -20.73 4.32
CA PHE A 10 -5.68 -20.64 4.59
C PHE A 10 -6.24 -19.31 4.13
N GLU A 11 -5.61 -18.19 4.51
CA GLU A 11 -6.07 -16.85 4.12
C GLU A 11 -6.02 -16.65 2.59
N ARG A 12 -4.99 -17.15 1.92
CA ARG A 12 -4.91 -17.10 0.45
C ARG A 12 -6.07 -17.83 -0.21
N SER A 13 -6.39 -19.04 0.26
CA SER A 13 -7.52 -19.82 -0.25
C SER A 13 -8.86 -19.10 0.02
N PHE A 14 -9.00 -18.50 1.20
CA PHE A 14 -10.18 -17.76 1.59
C PHE A 14 -10.39 -16.50 0.74
N LEU A 15 -9.33 -15.70 0.55
CA LEU A 15 -9.36 -14.54 -0.33
C LEU A 15 -9.65 -14.91 -1.79
N GLN A 16 -9.13 -16.05 -2.26
CA GLN A 16 -9.40 -16.53 -3.60
C GLN A 16 -10.88 -16.90 -3.80
N LYS A 17 -11.50 -17.55 -2.81
CA LYS A 17 -12.96 -17.85 -2.85
C LYS A 17 -13.79 -16.57 -2.81
N ALA A 18 -13.46 -15.63 -1.91
CA ALA A 18 -14.14 -14.35 -1.84
C ALA A 18 -14.04 -13.56 -3.15
N ARG A 19 -12.87 -13.59 -3.80
CA ARG A 19 -12.64 -12.98 -5.11
C ARG A 19 -13.54 -13.60 -6.19
N GLN A 20 -13.68 -14.92 -6.23
CA GLN A 20 -14.54 -15.60 -7.21
C GLN A 20 -16.03 -15.28 -7.03
N GLN A 21 -16.44 -15.00 -5.81
CA GLN A 21 -17.83 -14.70 -5.45
C GLN A 21 -18.10 -13.20 -5.31
N HIS A 22 -17.09 -12.35 -5.55
CA HIS A 22 -17.18 -10.89 -5.39
C HIS A 22 -17.64 -10.42 -4.01
N ILE A 23 -17.27 -11.19 -2.96
CA ILE A 23 -17.59 -10.82 -1.57
C ILE A 23 -16.57 -9.77 -1.12
N PRO A 24 -17.00 -8.59 -0.60
CA PRO A 24 -16.12 -7.50 -0.16
C PRO A 24 -15.45 -7.81 1.19
N ILE A 25 -14.59 -8.84 1.21
CA ILE A 25 -14.06 -9.40 2.45
C ILE A 25 -12.99 -8.55 3.11
N THR A 26 -12.31 -7.72 2.33
CA THR A 26 -11.25 -6.83 2.85
C THR A 26 -11.46 -5.40 2.38
N GLY A 27 -11.21 -4.44 3.25
CA GLY A 27 -11.35 -3.03 2.92
C GLY A 27 -10.36 -2.13 3.65
N ALA A 28 -10.29 -0.88 3.20
CA ALA A 28 -9.56 0.17 3.90
C ALA A 28 -10.49 1.37 4.14
N LEU A 29 -10.44 1.92 5.35
CA LEU A 29 -11.14 3.13 5.74
C LEU A 29 -10.12 4.25 5.96
N GLU A 30 -10.20 5.27 5.12
CA GLU A 30 -9.46 6.51 5.29
C GLU A 30 -10.31 7.47 6.10
N LEU A 31 -10.04 7.55 7.41
CA LEU A 31 -10.93 8.23 8.37
C LEU A 31 -10.89 9.75 8.27
N LEU A 32 -9.74 10.31 7.85
CA LEU A 32 -9.52 11.75 7.76
C LEU A 32 -8.34 12.08 6.85
N PRO A 33 -8.30 13.30 6.24
CA PRO A 33 -7.15 13.75 5.47
C PRO A 33 -6.13 14.55 6.33
N LEU A 34 -6.43 14.79 7.62
CA LEU A 34 -5.55 15.55 8.50
C LEU A 34 -4.36 14.71 8.95
N CYS A 35 -3.19 15.33 8.99
CA CYS A 35 -1.96 14.71 9.48
C CYS A 35 -1.08 15.75 10.16
N ASN A 36 -0.36 15.34 11.19
CA ASN A 36 0.64 16.18 11.86
C ASN A 36 1.96 16.28 11.08
N MET A 37 2.15 15.47 10.03
CA MET A 37 3.25 15.58 9.06
C MET A 37 2.82 16.20 7.74
N ASN A 38 3.80 16.67 6.95
CA ASN A 38 3.56 17.22 5.61
C ASN A 38 4.52 16.60 4.57
N CYS A 39 4.50 15.27 4.46
CA CYS A 39 5.41 14.55 3.56
C CYS A 39 5.23 14.97 2.10
N ASP A 40 6.35 15.12 1.37
CA ASP A 40 6.36 15.60 -0.02
C ASP A 40 5.60 14.69 -0.99
N MET A 41 5.60 13.38 -0.75
CA MET A 41 4.91 12.42 -1.59
C MET A 41 3.45 12.16 -1.17
N CYS A 42 2.96 12.79 -0.10
CA CYS A 42 1.63 12.51 0.42
C CYS A 42 0.54 13.02 -0.52
N TYR A 43 -0.38 12.15 -0.90
CA TYR A 43 -1.50 12.46 -1.78
C TYR A 43 -2.83 12.72 -1.04
N VAL A 44 -2.85 12.56 0.29
CA VAL A 44 -4.06 12.65 1.13
C VAL A 44 -4.09 13.91 1.98
N ARG A 45 -2.96 14.29 2.56
CA ARG A 45 -2.88 15.30 3.60
C ARG A 45 -3.44 16.66 3.16
N LEU A 46 -4.44 17.13 3.89
CA LEU A 46 -4.99 18.49 3.82
C LEU A 46 -4.70 19.23 5.13
N SER A 47 -4.66 20.54 5.06
CA SER A 47 -4.83 21.40 6.24
C SER A 47 -6.29 21.38 6.70
N ARG A 48 -6.56 21.81 7.93
CA ARG A 48 -7.93 21.87 8.44
C ARG A 48 -8.82 22.77 7.56
N SER A 49 -8.33 23.94 7.15
CA SER A 49 -9.08 24.86 6.29
C SER A 49 -9.37 24.26 4.90
N GLU A 50 -8.41 23.55 4.29
CA GLU A 50 -8.63 22.87 3.00
C GLU A 50 -9.66 21.75 3.14
N MET A 51 -9.61 20.98 4.22
CA MET A 51 -10.60 19.94 4.51
C MET A 51 -12.00 20.53 4.68
N GLU A 52 -12.15 21.57 5.51
CA GLU A 52 -13.43 22.23 5.78
C GLU A 52 -14.05 22.87 4.51
N CYS A 53 -13.22 23.33 3.57
CA CYS A 53 -13.68 23.79 2.25
C CYS A 53 -14.23 22.66 1.37
N GLN A 54 -13.78 21.40 1.58
CA GLN A 54 -14.22 20.25 0.79
C GLN A 54 -15.37 19.49 1.45
N GLY A 55 -15.53 19.59 2.78
CA GLY A 55 -16.58 18.90 3.53
C GLY A 55 -16.26 18.79 5.01
N GLN A 56 -16.98 17.89 5.68
CA GLN A 56 -16.79 17.59 7.09
C GLN A 56 -16.42 16.11 7.26
N LEU A 57 -15.69 15.81 8.33
CA LEU A 57 -15.40 14.43 8.70
C LEU A 57 -16.69 13.69 9.03
N ARG A 58 -16.74 12.42 8.67
CA ARG A 58 -17.78 11.52 9.15
C ARG A 58 -17.59 11.26 10.65
N THR A 59 -18.71 11.18 11.34
CA THR A 59 -18.73 10.88 12.78
C THR A 59 -18.41 9.42 13.06
N VAL A 60 -18.04 9.11 14.29
CA VAL A 60 -17.86 7.73 14.75
C VAL A 60 -19.13 6.90 14.51
N ASP A 61 -20.30 7.45 14.82
CA ASP A 61 -21.59 6.75 14.67
C ASP A 61 -21.90 6.43 13.21
N GLU A 62 -21.61 7.36 12.28
CA GLU A 62 -21.75 7.12 10.84
C GLU A 62 -20.85 5.94 10.40
N TRP A 63 -19.58 5.92 10.83
CA TRP A 63 -18.67 4.82 10.53
C TRP A 63 -19.12 3.49 11.14
N ILE A 64 -19.64 3.49 12.37
CA ILE A 64 -20.17 2.28 13.03
C ILE A 64 -21.39 1.73 12.27
N LEU A 65 -22.33 2.59 11.89
CA LEU A 65 -23.49 2.19 11.09
C LEU A 65 -23.10 1.63 9.72
N LEU A 66 -22.10 2.21 9.08
CA LEU A 66 -21.56 1.69 7.83
C LEU A 66 -20.86 0.33 8.05
N ALA A 67 -20.09 0.19 9.13
CA ALA A 67 -19.39 -1.04 9.47
C ALA A 67 -20.36 -2.22 9.73
N GLN A 68 -21.52 -1.97 10.31
CA GLN A 68 -22.57 -2.98 10.45
C GLN A 68 -23.08 -3.49 9.10
N GLN A 69 -23.17 -2.62 8.09
CA GLN A 69 -23.51 -3.03 6.74
C GLN A 69 -22.37 -3.82 6.09
N MET A 70 -21.12 -3.39 6.28
CA MET A 70 -19.93 -4.12 5.81
C MET A 70 -19.85 -5.52 6.44
N GLN A 71 -20.10 -5.65 7.75
CA GLN A 71 -20.14 -6.94 8.44
C GLN A 71 -21.18 -7.87 7.81
N LYS A 72 -22.42 -7.40 7.59
CA LYS A 72 -23.49 -8.17 6.94
C LYS A 72 -23.13 -8.58 5.50
N ALA A 73 -22.30 -7.79 4.82
CA ALA A 73 -21.80 -8.07 3.48
C ALA A 73 -20.62 -9.07 3.46
N GLY A 74 -20.11 -9.47 4.63
CA GLY A 74 -19.00 -10.42 4.77
C GLY A 74 -17.63 -9.78 4.92
N THR A 75 -17.53 -8.48 5.16
CA THR A 75 -16.25 -7.82 5.42
C THR A 75 -15.66 -8.33 6.74
N LEU A 76 -14.43 -8.81 6.67
CA LEU A 76 -13.69 -9.38 7.79
C LEU A 76 -12.41 -8.60 8.12
N PHE A 77 -11.66 -8.20 7.08
CA PHE A 77 -10.37 -7.52 7.25
C PHE A 77 -10.51 -6.04 6.96
N LEU A 78 -10.16 -5.19 7.91
CA LEU A 78 -10.15 -3.75 7.72
C LEU A 78 -8.79 -3.14 8.04
N LEU A 79 -8.35 -2.27 7.13
CA LEU A 79 -7.24 -1.35 7.34
C LEU A 79 -7.79 0.02 7.76
N LEU A 80 -7.39 0.50 8.92
CA LEU A 80 -7.65 1.86 9.35
C LEU A 80 -6.47 2.75 8.95
N THR A 81 -6.76 3.79 8.19
CA THR A 81 -5.76 4.73 7.65
C THR A 81 -6.35 6.15 7.57
N GLY A 82 -5.62 7.04 6.93
CA GLY A 82 -6.02 8.43 6.74
C GLY A 82 -4.81 9.27 6.39
N GLY A 83 -4.82 10.53 6.77
CA GLY A 83 -3.59 11.30 6.95
C GLY A 83 -2.81 10.68 8.12
N GLU A 84 -3.28 10.93 9.36
CA GLU A 84 -2.87 10.17 10.54
C GLU A 84 -4.11 9.69 11.29
N PRO A 85 -4.43 8.38 11.27
CA PRO A 85 -5.69 7.88 11.82
C PRO A 85 -5.86 8.11 13.32
N LEU A 86 -4.75 8.19 14.08
CA LEU A 86 -4.82 8.46 15.52
C LEU A 86 -5.22 9.91 15.86
N LEU A 87 -5.31 10.79 14.86
CA LEU A 87 -5.94 12.13 15.01
C LEU A 87 -7.47 12.08 14.82
N PHE A 88 -8.04 10.95 14.42
CA PHE A 88 -9.49 10.85 14.24
C PHE A 88 -10.17 10.94 15.62
N PRO A 89 -11.16 11.82 15.80
CA PRO A 89 -11.89 11.93 17.07
C PRO A 89 -12.48 10.56 17.45
N ASP A 90 -12.33 10.19 18.72
CA ASP A 90 -12.87 8.92 19.27
C ASP A 90 -12.40 7.65 18.53
N PHE A 91 -11.18 7.67 17.97
CA PHE A 91 -10.60 6.50 17.29
C PHE A 91 -10.70 5.22 18.11
N LYS A 92 -10.45 5.29 19.42
CA LYS A 92 -10.53 4.12 20.31
C LYS A 92 -11.95 3.52 20.35
N THR A 93 -12.97 4.36 20.37
CA THR A 93 -14.38 3.93 20.31
C THR A 93 -14.68 3.21 19.00
N LEU A 94 -14.34 3.83 17.87
CA LEU A 94 -14.50 3.20 16.57
C LEU A 94 -13.76 1.86 16.47
N TYR A 95 -12.51 1.83 16.92
CA TYR A 95 -11.67 0.64 16.90
C TYR A 95 -12.31 -0.52 17.68
N LEU A 96 -12.80 -0.25 18.91
CA LEU A 96 -13.42 -1.26 19.75
C LEU A 96 -14.73 -1.78 19.14
N GLU A 97 -15.57 -0.91 18.59
CA GLU A 97 -16.81 -1.31 17.92
C GLU A 97 -16.56 -2.19 16.70
N LEU A 98 -15.58 -1.84 15.84
CA LEU A 98 -15.19 -2.67 14.69
C LEU A 98 -14.69 -4.05 15.16
N ARG A 99 -13.89 -4.09 16.22
CA ARG A 99 -13.41 -5.33 16.82
C ARG A 99 -14.56 -6.17 17.42
N ASN A 100 -15.51 -5.53 18.10
CA ASN A 100 -16.69 -6.20 18.67
C ASN A 100 -17.58 -6.82 17.58
N MET A 101 -17.58 -6.24 16.38
CA MET A 101 -18.22 -6.82 15.20
C MET A 101 -17.46 -8.03 14.62
N GLY A 102 -16.32 -8.42 15.21
CA GLY A 102 -15.48 -9.54 14.74
C GLY A 102 -14.54 -9.19 13.60
N MET A 103 -14.32 -7.91 13.31
CA MET A 103 -13.40 -7.49 12.25
C MET A 103 -11.94 -7.61 12.70
N ILE A 104 -11.08 -8.05 11.80
CA ILE A 104 -9.63 -8.17 11.97
C ILE A 104 -8.99 -6.88 11.49
N LEU A 105 -8.46 -6.10 12.44
CA LEU A 105 -8.01 -4.73 12.18
C LEU A 105 -6.50 -4.65 11.94
N THR A 106 -6.12 -3.88 10.92
CA THR A 106 -4.75 -3.44 10.66
C THR A 106 -4.73 -1.92 10.70
N ILE A 107 -3.64 -1.31 11.14
CA ILE A 107 -3.52 0.14 11.25
C ILE A 107 -2.31 0.61 10.44
N ASN A 108 -2.49 1.66 9.64
CA ASN A 108 -1.38 2.41 9.04
C ASN A 108 -1.25 3.75 9.78
N THR A 109 -0.12 3.99 10.43
CA THR A 109 0.16 5.20 11.18
C THR A 109 1.60 5.68 10.95
N ASN A 110 1.85 6.96 11.16
CA ASN A 110 3.21 7.49 11.22
C ASN A 110 3.88 7.22 12.57
N GLY A 111 3.13 6.77 13.58
CA GLY A 111 3.62 6.37 14.88
C GLY A 111 3.95 7.50 15.85
N THR A 112 3.97 8.75 15.41
CA THR A 112 4.45 9.87 16.24
C THR A 112 3.55 10.19 17.44
N LEU A 113 2.29 9.78 17.40
CA LEU A 113 1.32 9.97 18.48
C LEU A 113 1.22 8.76 19.43
N LEU A 114 1.95 7.69 19.13
CA LEU A 114 1.95 6.48 19.95
C LEU A 114 2.85 6.70 21.19
N ASP A 115 2.22 6.81 22.33
CA ASP A 115 2.83 6.84 23.65
C ASP A 115 2.54 5.53 24.42
N GLU A 116 2.89 5.47 25.69
CA GLU A 116 2.63 4.32 26.54
C GLU A 116 1.15 3.97 26.62
N SER A 117 0.26 4.98 26.71
CA SER A 117 -1.19 4.76 26.79
C SER A 117 -1.77 4.11 25.53
N TRP A 118 -1.26 4.51 24.36
CA TRP A 118 -1.62 3.87 23.09
C TRP A 118 -1.03 2.46 22.98
N ALA A 119 0.20 2.26 23.41
CA ALA A 119 0.82 0.95 23.39
C ALA A 119 0.12 -0.03 24.35
N ASP A 120 -0.29 0.42 25.54
CA ASP A 120 -1.07 -0.37 26.47
C ASP A 120 -2.45 -0.73 25.90
N PHE A 121 -3.11 0.24 25.23
CA PHE A 121 -4.38 0.01 24.55
C PHE A 121 -4.27 -1.07 23.47
N PHE A 122 -3.24 -1.02 22.62
CA PHE A 122 -3.05 -2.04 21.59
C PHE A 122 -2.58 -3.39 22.16
N ALA A 123 -1.87 -3.39 23.27
CA ALA A 123 -1.53 -4.63 23.96
C ALA A 123 -2.77 -5.36 24.51
N GLU A 124 -3.77 -4.61 25.00
CA GLU A 124 -5.04 -5.15 25.47
C GLU A 124 -5.97 -5.55 24.32
N TYR A 125 -6.09 -4.69 23.32
CA TYR A 125 -6.97 -4.86 22.16
C TYR A 125 -6.17 -5.03 20.86
N ARG A 126 -5.38 -6.11 20.76
CA ARG A 126 -4.39 -6.31 19.71
C ARG A 126 -4.97 -6.21 18.31
N PRO A 127 -4.44 -5.32 17.45
CA PRO A 127 -4.66 -5.40 16.01
C PRO A 127 -3.93 -6.61 15.42
N ARG A 128 -4.32 -7.01 14.22
CA ARG A 128 -3.55 -7.99 13.46
C ARG A 128 -2.12 -7.52 13.22
N ARG A 129 -1.96 -6.24 12.87
CA ARG A 129 -0.67 -5.60 12.61
C ARG A 129 -0.77 -4.08 12.68
N ILE A 130 0.31 -3.45 13.10
CA ILE A 130 0.50 -2.00 12.99
C ILE A 130 1.60 -1.75 11.97
N ASN A 131 1.27 -1.15 10.82
CA ASN A 131 2.23 -0.69 9.85
C ASN A 131 2.64 0.73 10.20
N ILE A 132 3.91 0.92 10.53
CA ILE A 132 4.45 2.23 10.89
C ILE A 132 5.31 2.74 9.74
N THR A 133 5.03 3.96 9.27
CA THR A 133 5.84 4.59 8.22
C THR A 133 7.16 5.12 8.80
N LEU A 134 8.28 4.71 8.20
CA LEU A 134 9.61 5.22 8.55
C LEU A 134 10.37 5.59 7.27
N TYR A 135 10.58 6.88 7.06
CA TYR A 135 11.05 7.43 5.79
C TYR A 135 12.51 7.91 5.80
N GLY A 136 13.25 7.66 6.84
CA GLY A 136 14.66 8.02 6.97
C GLY A 136 15.36 7.16 8.02
N ALA A 137 16.68 7.10 7.98
CA ALA A 137 17.51 6.37 8.94
C ALA A 137 17.99 7.24 10.11
N ASP A 138 17.76 8.54 10.02
CA ASP A 138 18.06 9.54 11.03
C ASP A 138 17.08 10.73 11.00
N ALA A 139 17.13 11.59 12.00
CA ALA A 139 16.24 12.75 12.13
C ALA A 139 16.36 13.73 10.96
N ALA A 140 17.56 13.90 10.39
CA ALA A 140 17.77 14.86 9.31
C ALA A 140 17.15 14.38 8.00
N SER A 141 17.38 13.11 7.61
CA SER A 141 16.78 12.53 6.41
C SER A 141 15.27 12.39 6.53
N TYR A 142 14.78 12.00 7.70
CA TYR A 142 13.35 11.92 7.98
C TYR A 142 12.66 13.29 7.83
N ASN A 143 13.24 14.34 8.44
CA ASN A 143 12.68 15.69 8.38
C ASN A 143 12.70 16.29 6.97
N ARG A 144 13.71 16.00 6.15
CA ARG A 144 13.78 16.47 4.74
C ARG A 144 12.58 16.02 3.91
N LEU A 145 12.01 14.85 4.22
CA LEU A 145 10.87 14.30 3.48
C LEU A 145 9.52 14.58 4.15
N CYS A 146 9.48 14.52 5.49
CA CYS A 146 8.23 14.57 6.26
C CYS A 146 7.93 15.95 6.82
N HIS A 147 8.90 16.88 6.82
CA HIS A 147 8.79 18.23 7.39
C HIS A 147 8.32 18.21 8.85
N TYR A 148 8.85 17.26 9.62
CA TYR A 148 8.50 17.08 11.03
C TYR A 148 9.77 16.70 11.84
N PRO A 149 10.43 17.68 12.50
CA PRO A 149 11.76 17.50 13.08
C PRO A 149 11.86 16.39 14.14
N GLN A 150 10.83 16.21 14.97
CA GLN A 150 10.80 15.20 16.03
C GLN A 150 10.32 13.82 15.54
N GLY A 151 9.91 13.71 14.26
CA GLY A 151 9.22 12.54 13.74
C GLY A 151 10.03 11.25 13.82
N PHE A 152 11.32 11.31 13.54
CA PHE A 152 12.18 10.12 13.60
C PHE A 152 12.23 9.51 15.01
N ASP A 153 12.56 10.31 16.01
CA ASP A 153 12.72 9.83 17.39
C ASP A 153 11.40 9.32 17.96
N GLN A 154 10.29 10.03 17.68
CA GLN A 154 8.94 9.63 18.12
C GLN A 154 8.53 8.32 17.46
N THR A 155 8.74 8.16 16.15
CA THR A 155 8.41 6.94 15.40
C THR A 155 9.23 5.74 15.90
N VAL A 156 10.54 5.92 16.10
CA VAL A 156 11.42 4.85 16.63
C VAL A 156 11.02 4.47 18.04
N ARG A 157 10.68 5.45 18.89
CA ARG A 157 10.18 5.19 20.25
C ARG A 157 8.86 4.38 20.18
N ALA A 158 7.93 4.77 19.35
CA ALA A 158 6.66 4.06 19.16
C ALA A 158 6.86 2.59 18.77
N ILE A 159 7.78 2.32 17.83
CA ILE A 159 8.11 0.95 17.44
C ILE A 159 8.62 0.14 18.65
N ARG A 160 9.52 0.72 19.47
CA ARG A 160 10.03 0.06 20.68
C ARG A 160 8.92 -0.25 21.67
N LEU A 161 8.07 0.73 22.00
CA LEU A 161 6.95 0.56 22.94
C LEU A 161 5.99 -0.55 22.52
N LEU A 162 5.67 -0.64 21.24
CA LEU A 162 4.82 -1.71 20.71
C LEU A 162 5.53 -3.07 20.75
N ARG A 163 6.81 -3.13 20.40
CA ARG A 163 7.60 -4.38 20.43
C ARG A 163 7.79 -4.90 21.85
N GLU A 164 8.01 -4.03 22.83
CA GLU A 164 8.06 -4.40 24.27
C GLU A 164 6.77 -5.08 24.74
N ARG A 165 5.64 -4.76 24.12
CA ARG A 165 4.31 -5.36 24.39
C ARG A 165 3.97 -6.53 23.47
N ASN A 166 4.92 -6.98 22.62
CA ASN A 166 4.74 -8.06 21.65
C ASN A 166 3.67 -7.80 20.58
N ASP A 167 3.43 -6.55 20.19
CA ASP A 167 2.58 -6.24 19.06
C ASP A 167 3.27 -6.59 17.73
N ASP A 168 2.47 -7.01 16.74
CA ASP A 168 2.96 -7.24 15.38
C ASP A 168 3.14 -5.89 14.66
N VAL A 169 4.38 -5.47 14.51
CA VAL A 169 4.77 -4.20 13.89
C VAL A 169 5.55 -4.47 12.61
N LYS A 170 5.25 -3.70 11.56
CA LYS A 170 6.02 -3.66 10.32
C LYS A 170 6.36 -2.23 9.95
N ILE A 171 7.62 -1.99 9.59
CA ILE A 171 8.04 -0.72 8.99
C ILE A 171 7.62 -0.71 7.51
N SER A 172 6.94 0.37 7.09
CA SER A 172 6.62 0.65 5.70
C SER A 172 7.38 1.89 5.23
N CYS A 173 8.17 1.76 4.16
CA CYS A 173 8.98 2.84 3.62
C CYS A 173 8.66 3.06 2.13
N SER A 174 8.10 4.22 1.80
CA SER A 174 8.05 4.68 0.41
C SER A 174 9.40 5.30 0.06
N VAL A 175 10.09 4.72 -0.91
CA VAL A 175 11.41 5.18 -1.33
C VAL A 175 11.27 6.27 -2.39
N THR A 176 11.91 7.40 -2.15
CA THR A 176 11.86 8.63 -2.96
C THR A 176 13.28 9.12 -3.26
N LYS A 177 13.41 10.11 -4.13
CA LYS A 177 14.71 10.79 -4.38
C LYS A 177 15.35 11.35 -3.11
N LYS A 178 14.54 11.70 -2.09
CA LYS A 178 15.02 12.33 -0.85
C LYS A 178 15.56 11.34 0.18
N ASN A 179 15.16 10.07 0.14
CA ASN A 179 15.56 9.06 1.12
C ASN A 179 16.17 7.79 0.52
N ALA A 180 16.31 7.69 -0.79
CA ALA A 180 16.88 6.52 -1.46
C ALA A 180 18.30 6.15 -0.96
N HIS A 181 19.11 7.17 -0.64
CA HIS A 181 20.48 6.98 -0.13
C HIS A 181 20.52 6.40 1.30
N ASP A 182 19.46 6.56 2.08
CA ASP A 182 19.35 6.03 3.44
C ASP A 182 18.73 4.64 3.50
N PHE A 183 18.18 4.18 2.39
CA PHE A 183 17.37 2.98 2.33
C PHE A 183 18.04 1.73 2.94
N PRO A 184 19.31 1.39 2.66
CA PRO A 184 19.97 0.26 3.31
C PRO A 184 20.06 0.39 4.82
N LYS A 185 20.24 1.61 5.34
CA LYS A 185 20.32 1.88 6.78
C LYS A 185 18.96 1.68 7.47
N ILE A 186 17.83 1.89 6.74
CA ILE A 186 16.48 1.62 7.27
C ILE A 186 16.29 0.11 7.51
N PHE A 187 16.84 -0.75 6.64
CA PHE A 187 16.83 -2.20 6.88
C PHE A 187 17.63 -2.57 8.13
N VAL A 188 18.85 -2.06 8.27
CA VAL A 188 19.67 -2.28 9.47
C VAL A 188 18.96 -1.78 10.74
N LEU A 189 18.23 -0.66 10.64
CA LEU A 189 17.44 -0.16 11.76
C LEU A 189 16.27 -1.09 12.08
N GLY A 190 15.58 -1.61 11.05
CA GLY A 190 14.51 -2.60 11.22
C GLY A 190 15.00 -3.87 11.93
N GLU A 191 16.15 -4.40 11.54
CA GLU A 191 16.80 -5.54 12.21
C GLU A 191 17.08 -5.24 13.68
N LYS A 192 17.67 -4.08 14.00
CA LYS A 192 17.94 -3.64 15.38
C LYS A 192 16.68 -3.49 16.23
N LEU A 193 15.56 -3.12 15.61
CA LEU A 193 14.27 -2.98 16.27
C LEU A 193 13.48 -4.30 16.31
N GLY A 194 13.97 -5.35 15.66
CA GLY A 194 13.29 -6.66 15.55
C GLY A 194 11.99 -6.60 14.77
N VAL A 195 11.90 -5.75 13.74
CA VAL A 195 10.71 -5.58 12.92
C VAL A 195 11.02 -5.70 11.42
N PRO A 196 10.17 -6.35 10.62
CA PRO A 196 10.36 -6.43 9.18
C PRO A 196 10.17 -5.06 8.52
N VAL A 197 10.95 -4.82 7.45
CA VAL A 197 10.87 -3.60 6.64
C VAL A 197 10.27 -3.96 5.28
N HIS A 198 9.18 -3.29 4.93
CA HIS A 198 8.64 -3.29 3.58
C HIS A 198 8.98 -1.98 2.88
N ALA A 199 9.54 -2.07 1.68
CA ALA A 199 9.89 -0.90 0.90
C ALA A 199 9.13 -0.87 -0.42
N ASP A 200 8.60 0.29 -0.75
CA ASP A 200 7.94 0.53 -2.03
C ASP A 200 8.76 1.54 -2.85
N HIS A 201 9.36 1.06 -3.94
CA HIS A 201 10.24 1.85 -4.82
C HIS A 201 9.47 2.43 -6.00
N TYR A 202 8.31 1.87 -6.29
CA TYR A 202 7.42 2.37 -7.32
C TYR A 202 6.30 3.18 -6.68
N MET A 203 6.30 4.47 -6.94
CA MET A 203 5.27 5.39 -6.46
C MET A 203 4.38 5.82 -7.62
N MET A 204 3.06 5.64 -7.47
CA MET A 204 2.10 6.16 -8.43
C MET A 204 2.00 7.69 -8.34
N PRO A 205 1.59 8.38 -9.42
CA PRO A 205 1.32 9.81 -9.36
C PRO A 205 0.32 10.17 -8.27
N ALA A 206 0.59 11.26 -7.55
CA ALA A 206 -0.34 11.81 -6.57
C ALA A 206 -1.40 12.64 -7.30
N VAL A 207 -2.64 12.17 -7.31
CA VAL A 207 -3.75 12.77 -8.09
C VAL A 207 -5.07 12.78 -7.32
N ARG A 208 -5.01 12.75 -5.98
CA ARG A 208 -6.20 12.80 -5.13
C ARG A 208 -6.36 14.19 -4.51
N GLU A 209 -6.41 14.29 -3.20
CA GLU A 209 -6.51 15.57 -2.47
C GLU A 209 -5.34 16.50 -2.79
N ARG A 210 -4.16 15.91 -3.01
CA ARG A 210 -2.97 16.62 -3.48
C ARG A 210 -2.52 16.01 -4.79
N SER A 211 -2.54 16.80 -5.86
CA SER A 211 -1.96 16.43 -7.15
C SER A 211 -0.67 17.21 -7.40
N PHE A 212 0.33 16.52 -7.94
CA PHE A 212 1.61 17.12 -8.30
C PHE A 212 1.97 16.71 -9.71
N PRO A 213 2.55 17.61 -10.52
CA PRO A 213 3.19 17.22 -11.78
C PRO A 213 4.25 16.13 -11.54
N PHE A 214 4.41 15.25 -12.49
CA PHE A 214 5.34 14.10 -12.37
C PHE A 214 6.77 14.49 -12.02
N ASP A 215 7.29 15.54 -12.61
CA ASP A 215 8.62 16.09 -12.39
C ASP A 215 8.79 16.82 -11.06
N ALA A 216 7.69 17.35 -10.48
CA ALA A 216 7.67 17.95 -9.15
C ALA A 216 7.52 16.92 -8.02
N GLN A 217 7.14 15.69 -8.34
CA GLN A 217 7.08 14.61 -7.37
C GLN A 217 8.49 14.15 -6.99
N VAL A 218 8.67 13.80 -5.71
CA VAL A 218 9.93 13.21 -5.21
C VAL A 218 10.12 11.75 -5.66
N ARG A 219 9.40 11.34 -6.67
CA ARG A 219 9.43 10.01 -7.26
C ARG A 219 10.80 9.73 -7.89
N LEU A 220 11.31 8.53 -7.69
CA LEU A 220 12.50 8.05 -8.39
C LEU A 220 12.28 8.01 -9.89
N ASN A 221 13.34 8.13 -10.68
CA ASN A 221 13.24 7.73 -12.08
C ASN A 221 13.05 6.20 -12.19
N PRO A 222 12.57 5.68 -13.33
CA PRO A 222 12.25 4.25 -13.43
C PRO A 222 13.47 3.34 -13.30
N GLU A 223 14.63 3.78 -13.72
CA GLU A 223 15.89 3.03 -13.67
C GLU A 223 16.38 2.89 -12.22
N ASP A 224 16.41 3.98 -11.45
CA ASP A 224 16.79 3.97 -10.03
C ASP A 224 15.78 3.16 -9.20
N ALA A 225 14.49 3.29 -9.51
CA ALA A 225 13.44 2.51 -8.84
C ALA A 225 13.62 1.00 -9.07
N ALA A 226 13.97 0.59 -10.29
CA ALA A 226 14.24 -0.79 -10.64
C ALA A 226 15.50 -1.33 -9.93
N ALA A 227 16.58 -0.54 -9.90
CA ALA A 227 17.83 -0.90 -9.23
C ALA A 227 17.63 -1.08 -7.72
N LEU A 228 16.94 -0.14 -7.07
CA LEU A 228 16.64 -0.24 -5.64
C LEU A 228 15.68 -1.39 -5.32
N ALA A 229 14.73 -1.71 -6.21
CA ALA A 229 13.86 -2.87 -6.02
C ALA A 229 14.65 -4.18 -6.02
N LEU A 230 15.60 -4.36 -6.94
CA LEU A 230 16.46 -5.53 -6.97
C LEU A 230 17.41 -5.59 -5.77
N GLN A 231 17.99 -4.45 -5.38
CA GLN A 231 18.82 -4.35 -4.18
C GLN A 231 18.06 -4.74 -2.92
N THR A 232 16.79 -4.33 -2.82
CA THR A 232 15.93 -4.71 -1.69
C THR A 232 15.74 -6.21 -1.60
N LEU A 233 15.43 -6.87 -2.71
CA LEU A 233 15.30 -8.33 -2.73
C LEU A 233 16.60 -9.03 -2.32
N LYS A 234 17.72 -8.48 -2.75
CA LYS A 234 19.06 -8.99 -2.39
C LYS A 234 19.36 -8.85 -0.90
N LEU A 235 18.81 -7.83 -0.23
CA LEU A 235 18.92 -7.64 1.22
C LEU A 235 17.95 -8.52 2.02
N GLN A 236 16.80 -8.83 1.46
CA GLN A 236 15.73 -9.55 2.14
C GLN A 236 15.79 -11.07 1.98
N LEU A 237 16.37 -11.54 0.89
CA LEU A 237 16.39 -12.97 0.56
C LEU A 237 17.75 -13.60 0.87
N ALA A 238 17.74 -14.83 1.36
CA ALA A 238 18.94 -15.65 1.40
C ALA A 238 19.52 -15.80 -0.01
N SER A 239 20.85 -15.93 -0.12
CA SER A 239 21.57 -15.89 -1.40
C SER A 239 21.10 -16.96 -2.41
N ASP A 240 20.74 -18.15 -1.94
CA ASP A 240 20.21 -19.25 -2.77
C ASP A 240 18.80 -18.92 -3.28
N ILE A 241 17.93 -18.39 -2.43
CA ILE A 241 16.57 -17.96 -2.78
C ILE A 241 16.62 -16.78 -3.76
N PHE A 242 17.55 -15.83 -3.57
CA PHE A 242 17.75 -14.74 -4.50
C PHE A 242 18.20 -15.23 -5.89
N ARG A 243 19.14 -16.17 -5.95
CA ARG A 243 19.57 -16.81 -7.21
C ARG A 243 18.41 -17.49 -7.92
N GLN A 244 17.63 -18.28 -7.18
CA GLN A 244 16.44 -18.94 -7.73
C GLN A 244 15.44 -17.91 -8.28
N TYR A 245 15.17 -16.85 -7.54
CA TYR A 245 14.28 -15.75 -7.98
C TYR A 245 14.74 -15.13 -9.30
N VAL A 246 16.04 -14.83 -9.43
CA VAL A 246 16.64 -14.26 -10.65
C VAL A 246 16.44 -15.21 -11.83
N HIS A 247 16.85 -16.48 -11.67
CA HIS A 247 16.72 -17.49 -12.70
C HIS A 247 15.28 -17.71 -13.15
N GLU A 248 14.35 -17.88 -12.20
CA GLU A 248 12.92 -18.05 -12.52
C GLU A 248 12.33 -16.84 -13.22
N SER A 249 12.69 -15.62 -12.81
CA SER A 249 12.20 -14.39 -13.42
C SER A 249 12.63 -14.27 -14.89
N ILE A 250 13.89 -14.57 -15.19
CA ILE A 250 14.41 -14.61 -16.56
C ILE A 250 13.74 -15.71 -17.38
N HIS A 251 13.60 -16.90 -16.80
CA HIS A 251 12.92 -18.02 -17.46
C HIS A 251 11.47 -17.66 -17.84
N ARG A 252 10.70 -17.04 -16.93
CA ARG A 252 9.31 -16.61 -17.20
C ARG A 252 9.23 -15.61 -18.35
N VAL A 253 10.15 -14.65 -18.41
CA VAL A 253 10.22 -13.64 -19.49
C VAL A 253 10.54 -14.28 -20.83
N ASN A 254 11.47 -15.24 -20.86
CA ASN A 254 11.94 -15.88 -22.10
C ASN A 254 11.06 -17.04 -22.55
N ASN A 255 10.12 -17.51 -21.72
CA ASN A 255 9.19 -18.58 -22.07
C ASN A 255 7.93 -18.00 -22.76
N PRO A 256 7.76 -18.18 -24.09
CA PRO A 256 6.59 -17.69 -24.81
C PRO A 256 5.27 -18.34 -24.35
N SER A 257 5.35 -19.56 -23.80
CA SER A 257 4.20 -20.30 -23.27
C SER A 257 3.86 -19.95 -21.83
N PHE A 258 4.61 -19.05 -21.18
CA PHE A 258 4.29 -18.63 -19.82
C PHE A 258 2.93 -17.91 -19.79
N PRO A 259 2.00 -18.31 -18.91
CA PRO A 259 0.67 -17.70 -18.85
C PRO A 259 0.75 -16.20 -18.59
N ARG A 260 0.11 -15.42 -19.45
CA ARG A 260 -0.01 -13.96 -19.32
C ARG A 260 -1.40 -13.59 -18.87
N GLY A 261 -1.50 -12.51 -18.12
CA GLY A 261 -2.81 -12.01 -17.67
C GLY A 261 -3.69 -11.56 -18.84
N ASN A 262 -4.99 -11.69 -18.67
CA ASN A 262 -6.00 -11.26 -19.66
C ASN A 262 -6.22 -9.74 -19.70
N GLY A 263 -5.43 -8.97 -18.94
CA GLY A 263 -5.52 -7.50 -18.86
C GLY A 263 -6.56 -6.97 -17.89
N HIS A 264 -7.45 -7.79 -17.35
CA HIS A 264 -8.37 -7.36 -16.31
C HIS A 264 -7.66 -7.18 -14.96
N ILE A 265 -8.36 -6.60 -14.00
CA ILE A 265 -7.83 -6.41 -12.64
C ILE A 265 -7.49 -7.77 -12.04
N SER A 266 -6.19 -8.05 -11.91
CA SER A 266 -5.68 -9.31 -11.39
C SER A 266 -5.54 -9.35 -9.86
N CYS A 267 -5.53 -8.18 -9.21
CA CYS A 267 -5.48 -8.05 -7.76
C CYS A 267 -6.88 -8.15 -7.11
N LEU A 268 -6.98 -7.86 -5.83
CA LEU A 268 -8.24 -7.92 -5.06
C LEU A 268 -9.16 -6.72 -5.33
N ALA A 269 -8.65 -5.62 -5.90
CA ALA A 269 -9.37 -4.36 -6.10
C ALA A 269 -10.65 -4.54 -6.91
N GLY A 270 -11.81 -4.19 -6.33
CA GLY A 270 -13.13 -4.36 -6.95
C GLY A 270 -13.58 -5.81 -7.14
N ASN A 271 -12.72 -6.80 -6.86
CA ASN A 271 -13.05 -8.21 -6.88
C ASN A 271 -13.51 -8.72 -5.50
N CYS A 272 -12.77 -8.38 -4.45
CA CYS A 272 -13.12 -8.66 -3.07
C CYS A 272 -12.48 -7.66 -2.08
N SER A 273 -11.87 -6.60 -2.58
CA SER A 273 -11.39 -5.50 -1.76
C SER A 273 -11.91 -4.16 -2.23
N PHE A 274 -12.04 -3.23 -1.28
CA PHE A 274 -12.50 -1.87 -1.49
C PHE A 274 -11.67 -0.87 -0.67
N PHE A 275 -11.83 0.40 -1.03
CA PHE A 275 -11.29 1.54 -0.30
C PHE A 275 -12.41 2.57 -0.11
N ILE A 276 -12.58 3.09 1.10
CA ILE A 276 -13.53 4.17 1.37
C ILE A 276 -12.75 5.36 1.89
N ASN A 277 -12.87 6.51 1.21
CA ASN A 277 -12.21 7.73 1.63
C ASN A 277 -13.00 8.47 2.72
N TRP A 278 -12.39 9.49 3.30
CA TRP A 278 -12.96 10.30 4.38
C TRP A 278 -14.25 11.05 4.01
N HIS A 279 -14.50 11.28 2.71
CA HIS A 279 -15.77 11.81 2.21
C HIS A 279 -16.90 10.78 2.19
N GLY A 280 -16.58 9.49 2.26
CA GLY A 280 -17.56 8.41 2.15
C GLY A 280 -17.80 7.93 0.72
N PHE A 281 -16.81 8.06 -0.16
CA PHE A 281 -16.85 7.42 -1.47
C PHE A 281 -16.11 6.07 -1.41
N LEU A 282 -16.77 5.04 -1.90
CA LEU A 282 -16.19 3.72 -2.09
C LEU A 282 -15.55 3.61 -3.47
N PHE A 283 -14.33 3.09 -3.51
CA PHE A 283 -13.53 2.85 -4.71
C PHE A 283 -13.06 1.39 -4.76
N PRO A 284 -12.69 0.85 -5.93
CA PRO A 284 -12.06 -0.47 -6.03
C PRO A 284 -10.68 -0.47 -5.37
N CYS A 285 -9.94 0.63 -5.48
CA CYS A 285 -8.57 0.83 -5.00
C CYS A 285 -8.34 2.31 -4.73
N VAL A 286 -7.47 2.62 -3.80
CA VAL A 286 -7.07 3.99 -3.46
C VAL A 286 -6.56 4.81 -4.67
N MET A 287 -6.05 4.14 -5.72
CA MET A 287 -5.54 4.76 -6.95
C MET A 287 -6.52 4.70 -8.13
N LEU A 288 -7.74 4.19 -7.96
CA LEU A 288 -8.80 4.11 -8.99
C LEU A 288 -9.95 5.04 -8.63
N SER A 289 -9.70 6.34 -8.58
CA SER A 289 -10.66 7.36 -8.15
C SER A 289 -11.81 7.62 -9.14
N GLU A 290 -11.65 7.25 -10.40
CA GLU A 290 -12.67 7.43 -11.44
C GLU A 290 -13.89 6.50 -11.28
N ILE A 291 -13.71 5.38 -10.57
CA ILE A 291 -14.80 4.46 -10.27
C ILE A 291 -15.14 4.62 -8.79
N SER A 292 -16.27 5.27 -8.52
CA SER A 292 -16.68 5.50 -7.14
C SER A 292 -18.20 5.46 -6.95
N ALA A 293 -18.61 5.28 -5.70
CA ALA A 293 -20.01 5.38 -5.29
C ALA A 293 -20.12 5.93 -3.86
N PRO A 294 -21.05 6.85 -3.57
CA PRO A 294 -21.26 7.41 -2.23
C PRO A 294 -21.91 6.36 -1.31
N VAL A 295 -21.16 5.85 -0.33
CA VAL A 295 -21.65 4.72 0.49
C VAL A 295 -22.69 5.14 1.53
N PHE A 296 -22.64 6.39 1.99
CA PHE A 296 -23.59 6.87 3.00
C PHE A 296 -24.97 7.17 2.39
N ASP A 297 -25.02 7.48 1.09
CA ASP A 297 -26.29 7.73 0.36
C ASP A 297 -26.92 6.43 -0.15
N LEU A 298 -26.12 5.53 -0.71
CA LEU A 298 -26.57 4.31 -1.37
C LEU A 298 -26.67 3.10 -0.43
N GLY A 299 -25.97 3.15 0.71
CA GLY A 299 -25.66 1.99 1.52
C GLY A 299 -24.50 1.16 0.94
N PHE A 300 -23.86 0.38 1.81
CA PHE A 300 -22.62 -0.32 1.46
C PHE A 300 -22.79 -1.33 0.32
N ILE A 301 -23.83 -2.18 0.38
CA ILE A 301 -24.05 -3.25 -0.62
C ILE A 301 -24.25 -2.66 -2.01
N SER A 302 -25.15 -1.68 -2.15
CA SER A 302 -25.43 -1.06 -3.47
C SER A 302 -24.20 -0.32 -4.03
N ALA A 303 -23.43 0.35 -3.16
CA ALA A 303 -22.19 1.00 -3.55
C ALA A 303 -21.14 -0.02 -4.01
N TRP A 304 -20.98 -1.13 -3.28
CA TRP A 304 -20.06 -2.21 -3.63
C TRP A 304 -20.42 -2.85 -4.98
N GLU A 305 -21.67 -3.24 -5.19
CA GLU A 305 -22.14 -3.85 -6.44
C GLU A 305 -21.87 -2.95 -7.64
N LYS A 306 -22.16 -1.66 -7.50
CA LYS A 306 -21.91 -0.66 -8.55
C LYS A 306 -20.42 -0.55 -8.88
N VAL A 307 -19.57 -0.44 -7.87
CA VAL A 307 -18.12 -0.27 -8.03
C VAL A 307 -17.47 -1.55 -8.54
N SER A 308 -17.83 -2.71 -7.99
CA SER A 308 -17.34 -4.01 -8.43
C SER A 308 -17.69 -4.29 -9.89
N ALA A 309 -18.95 -4.09 -10.28
CA ALA A 309 -19.39 -4.28 -11.66
C ALA A 309 -18.69 -3.33 -12.66
N ALA A 310 -18.39 -2.10 -12.26
CA ALA A 310 -17.62 -1.17 -13.07
C ALA A 310 -16.16 -1.58 -13.20
N ALA A 311 -15.54 -2.03 -12.10
CA ALA A 311 -14.14 -2.48 -12.08
C ALA A 311 -13.91 -3.70 -12.98
N GLN A 312 -14.86 -4.62 -13.06
CA GLN A 312 -14.76 -5.82 -13.91
C GLN A 312 -14.78 -5.51 -15.42
N LYS A 313 -15.28 -4.35 -15.83
CA LYS A 313 -15.34 -3.94 -17.24
C LYS A 313 -14.05 -3.32 -17.76
N ILE A 314 -13.13 -2.97 -16.87
CA ILE A 314 -11.86 -2.34 -17.29
C ILE A 314 -10.79 -3.39 -17.62
N SER A 315 -9.98 -3.05 -18.62
CA SER A 315 -8.83 -3.87 -19.00
C SER A 315 -7.67 -3.00 -19.50
N LEU A 316 -6.47 -3.53 -19.36
CA LEU A 316 -5.25 -2.99 -19.97
C LEU A 316 -5.30 -3.10 -21.51
N SER A 317 -4.38 -2.43 -22.17
CA SER A 317 -4.17 -2.56 -23.60
C SER A 317 -3.75 -3.99 -23.98
N SER A 318 -4.11 -4.41 -25.21
CA SER A 318 -3.64 -5.70 -25.76
C SER A 318 -2.13 -5.78 -25.85
N GLN A 319 -1.44 -4.65 -26.07
CA GLN A 319 0.02 -4.57 -26.06
C GLN A 319 0.60 -4.94 -24.70
N CYS A 320 0.01 -4.48 -23.58
CA CYS A 320 0.42 -4.87 -22.24
C CYS A 320 0.19 -6.36 -21.98
N CYS A 321 -0.95 -6.91 -22.44
CA CYS A 321 -1.26 -8.33 -22.29
C CYS A 321 -0.31 -9.24 -23.07
N GLN A 322 0.19 -8.78 -24.23
CA GLN A 322 1.11 -9.54 -25.09
C GLN A 322 2.59 -9.21 -24.80
N CYS A 323 2.87 -8.26 -23.92
CA CYS A 323 4.23 -7.82 -23.63
C CYS A 323 5.09 -8.95 -23.07
N ARG A 324 6.30 -9.13 -23.63
CA ARG A 324 7.27 -10.12 -23.16
C ARG A 324 7.60 -9.95 -21.68
N LEU A 325 7.70 -8.71 -21.20
CA LEU A 325 8.07 -8.37 -19.83
C LEU A 325 6.89 -8.47 -18.84
N GLN A 326 5.69 -8.81 -19.29
CA GLN A 326 4.50 -8.89 -18.44
C GLN A 326 4.70 -9.75 -17.18
N PRO A 327 5.44 -10.87 -17.19
CA PRO A 327 5.67 -11.70 -16.01
C PRO A 327 6.43 -11.00 -14.86
N ILE A 328 7.19 -9.94 -15.16
CA ILE A 328 7.94 -9.14 -14.18
C ILE A 328 7.44 -7.69 -14.09
N CYS A 329 6.46 -7.32 -14.91
CA CYS A 329 5.93 -5.96 -14.97
C CYS A 329 4.90 -5.72 -13.86
N ARG A 330 4.97 -4.55 -13.22
CA ARG A 330 4.04 -4.12 -12.17
C ARG A 330 2.85 -3.32 -12.71
N THR A 331 2.67 -3.28 -14.03
CA THR A 331 1.57 -2.51 -14.64
C THR A 331 0.21 -3.04 -14.21
N CYS A 332 -0.65 -2.11 -13.79
CA CYS A 332 -2.05 -2.37 -13.51
C CYS A 332 -2.91 -1.27 -14.17
N VAL A 333 -4.22 -1.47 -14.18
CA VAL A 333 -5.16 -0.51 -14.79
C VAL A 333 -5.09 0.88 -14.13
N ALA A 334 -4.86 0.95 -12.82
CA ALA A 334 -4.67 2.22 -12.11
C ALA A 334 -3.41 2.95 -12.59
N ALA A 335 -2.28 2.25 -12.68
CA ALA A 335 -1.04 2.82 -13.18
C ALA A 335 -1.18 3.32 -14.64
N ALA A 336 -1.83 2.53 -15.49
CA ALA A 336 -2.10 2.94 -16.87
C ALA A 336 -2.93 4.23 -16.91
N PHE A 337 -4.03 4.29 -16.14
CA PHE A 337 -4.89 5.47 -16.10
C PHE A 337 -4.17 6.70 -15.55
N LEU A 338 -3.47 6.58 -14.43
CA LEU A 338 -2.78 7.70 -13.78
C LEU A 338 -1.66 8.29 -14.63
N GLU A 339 -1.00 7.48 -15.47
CA GLU A 339 0.08 7.94 -16.32
C GLU A 339 -0.39 8.43 -17.71
N THR A 340 -1.55 7.98 -18.18
CA THR A 340 -1.97 8.22 -19.58
C THR A 340 -3.40 8.73 -19.73
N SER A 341 -4.14 8.89 -18.63
CA SER A 341 -5.58 9.18 -18.58
C SER A 341 -6.43 8.15 -19.34
N SER A 342 -5.92 6.93 -19.51
CA SER A 342 -6.62 5.82 -20.16
C SER A 342 -6.25 4.48 -19.52
N TYR A 343 -7.23 3.65 -19.24
CA TYR A 343 -6.99 2.28 -18.76
C TYR A 343 -6.24 1.42 -19.78
N ARG A 344 -6.36 1.77 -21.08
CA ARG A 344 -5.66 1.12 -22.19
C ARG A 344 -4.40 1.86 -22.64
N GLY A 345 -4.00 2.89 -21.92
CA GLY A 345 -2.74 3.57 -22.16
C GLY A 345 -1.54 2.72 -21.75
N MET A 346 -0.39 3.01 -22.35
CA MET A 346 0.86 2.35 -21.97
C MET A 346 1.64 3.25 -21.01
N PRO A 347 1.81 2.86 -19.75
CA PRO A 347 2.53 3.67 -18.76
C PRO A 347 4.04 3.62 -19.04
N GLY A 348 4.56 4.66 -19.70
CA GLY A 348 5.95 4.74 -20.14
C GLY A 348 6.98 4.58 -19.02
N TYR A 349 6.65 5.07 -17.83
CA TYR A 349 7.49 4.87 -16.64
C TYR A 349 7.66 3.38 -16.32
N LEU A 350 6.56 2.61 -16.25
CA LEU A 350 6.62 1.19 -15.92
C LEU A 350 7.22 0.34 -17.03
N CYS A 351 7.09 0.76 -18.29
CA CYS A 351 7.78 0.10 -19.39
C CYS A 351 9.30 0.20 -19.19
N ARG A 352 9.84 1.42 -18.98
CA ARG A 352 11.28 1.63 -18.72
C ARG A 352 11.75 0.95 -17.45
N TYR A 353 10.95 1.01 -16.37
CA TYR A 353 11.25 0.28 -15.13
C TYR A 353 11.43 -1.23 -15.40
N SER A 354 10.48 -1.84 -16.12
CA SER A 354 10.51 -3.30 -16.36
C SER A 354 11.63 -3.72 -17.29
N GLU A 355 11.96 -2.88 -18.31
CA GLU A 355 13.11 -3.11 -19.19
C GLU A 355 14.42 -3.06 -18.41
N HIS A 356 14.62 -2.01 -17.61
CA HIS A 356 15.84 -1.87 -16.81
C HIS A 356 15.94 -2.98 -15.76
N TYR A 357 14.84 -3.31 -15.10
CA TYR A 357 14.79 -4.41 -14.13
C TYR A 357 15.20 -5.74 -14.76
N TYR A 358 14.73 -6.03 -15.99
CA TYR A 358 15.13 -7.22 -16.72
C TYR A 358 16.63 -7.26 -17.05
N HIS A 359 17.21 -6.12 -17.49
CA HIS A 359 18.66 -6.03 -17.72
C HIS A 359 19.48 -6.25 -16.44
N LEU A 360 19.02 -5.75 -15.31
CA LEU A 360 19.67 -6.00 -14.02
C LEU A 360 19.60 -7.49 -13.61
N LEU A 361 18.47 -8.16 -13.85
CA LEU A 361 18.36 -9.61 -13.61
C LEU A 361 19.36 -10.40 -14.46
N LEU A 362 19.52 -10.04 -15.74
CA LEU A 362 20.52 -10.69 -16.62
C LEU A 362 21.95 -10.47 -16.14
N ALA A 363 22.28 -9.29 -15.65
CA ALA A 363 23.59 -8.97 -15.08
C ALA A 363 23.86 -9.78 -13.80
N GLU A 364 22.87 -9.92 -12.91
CA GLU A 364 23.00 -10.76 -11.72
C GLU A 364 23.21 -12.24 -12.09
N GLU A 365 22.46 -12.79 -13.04
CA GLU A 365 22.62 -14.18 -13.49
C GLU A 365 24.02 -14.43 -14.06
N ALA A 366 24.54 -13.52 -14.87
CA ALA A 366 25.91 -13.62 -15.39
C ALA A 366 26.97 -13.61 -14.28
N SER A 367 26.74 -12.82 -13.20
CA SER A 367 27.65 -12.76 -12.06
C SER A 367 27.71 -14.09 -11.28
N PHE A 368 26.62 -14.85 -11.23
CA PHE A 368 26.61 -16.15 -10.54
C PHE A 368 27.47 -17.20 -11.25
N SER A 369 27.53 -17.13 -12.58
CA SER A 369 28.35 -18.05 -13.39
C SER A 369 29.84 -17.78 -13.26
N SER A 370 30.24 -16.53 -12.98
CA SER A 370 31.64 -16.14 -12.80
C SER A 370 32.24 -16.47 -11.41
N ILE A 371 31.41 -16.77 -10.42
CA ILE A 371 31.84 -17.15 -9.05
C ILE A 371 32.01 -18.68 -8.94
N ALA A 372 31.51 -19.44 -9.91
CA ALA A 372 31.58 -20.92 -9.94
C ALA A 372 32.82 -21.46 -10.67
N LEU A 373 33.72 -20.58 -11.16
CA LEU A 373 35.03 -20.88 -11.74
C LEU A 373 36.15 -20.41 -10.77
#